data_a1d6b934f697214f2838f5398441092d
#
_entry.id   a1d6b934f697214f2838f5398441092d
#
_cell.length_a   1.000
_cell.length_b   1.000
_cell.length_c   1.000
_cell.angle_alpha   90.00
_cell.angle_beta   90.00
_cell.angle_gamma   90.00
#
_symmetry.space_group_name_H-M   'P 1'
#
loop_
_entity.id
_entity.type
_entity.pdbx_description
1 polymer ?
#
loop_
_entity_poly.entity_id
_entity_poly.type
_entity_poly.pdbx_seq_one_letter_code
_entity_poly.pdbx_strand_id
1 'polypeptide(L)'
;MLKVGMFTSGYQRNPLEHCFMDAKEYGYDYIELWGGRPHAYAPDLKAGDINEVRRLIEKYEMPVLGYTPEHNAYPYNYMIGSEAQRRDAVDYLKLSLEMAKEMGAEFVLT
;
A
#
# COMPACT_ATOMS: atom_id res chain seq x y z
N MET A 1 17.83 13.91 -10.43
CA MET A 1 16.76 14.72 -9.83
C MET A 1 15.96 13.86 -8.85
N LEU A 2 15.62 14.43 -7.72
CA LEU A 2 14.80 13.73 -6.72
C LEU A 2 13.37 13.59 -7.21
N LYS A 3 12.79 12.41 -6.95
CA LYS A 3 11.38 12.18 -7.15
C LYS A 3 10.64 12.40 -5.83
N VAL A 4 9.44 12.97 -5.90
CA VAL A 4 8.61 13.23 -4.74
C VAL A 4 7.34 12.42 -4.84
N GLY A 5 7.07 11.62 -3.81
CA GLY A 5 5.88 10.79 -3.74
C GLY A 5 4.86 11.32 -2.74
N MET A 6 3.60 11.00 -2.98
CA MET A 6 2.52 11.31 -2.07
C MET A 6 2.10 10.03 -1.33
N PHE A 7 2.11 10.09 0.01
CA PHE A 7 1.72 8.97 0.85
C PHE A 7 0.21 9.00 1.09
N THR A 8 -0.45 7.86 0.89
CA THR A 8 -1.91 7.80 0.93
C THR A 8 -2.50 7.82 2.35
N SER A 9 -1.68 7.76 3.39
CA SER A 9 -2.17 7.72 4.77
C SER A 9 -3.04 8.92 5.16
N GLY A 10 -2.84 10.08 4.55
CA GLY A 10 -3.65 11.27 4.76
C GLY A 10 -5.06 11.19 4.18
N TYR A 11 -5.33 10.17 3.36
CA TYR A 11 -6.60 10.01 2.63
C TYR A 11 -7.47 8.88 3.17
N GLN A 12 -7.25 8.43 4.40
CA GLN A 12 -7.95 7.27 4.97
C GLN A 12 -9.47 7.43 5.01
N ARG A 13 -9.97 8.67 5.00
CA ARG A 13 -11.41 8.97 5.05
C ARG A 13 -11.96 9.43 3.71
N ASN A 14 -11.18 9.30 2.66
CA ASN A 14 -11.54 9.70 1.30
C ASN A 14 -11.40 8.48 0.38
N PRO A 15 -12.07 8.49 -0.78
CA PRO A 15 -11.74 7.52 -1.82
C PRO A 15 -10.26 7.62 -2.19
N LEU A 16 -9.63 6.48 -2.46
CA LEU A 16 -8.22 6.44 -2.85
C LEU A 16 -7.95 7.31 -4.08
N GLU A 17 -8.90 7.39 -4.97
CA GLU A 17 -8.81 8.19 -6.19
C GLU A 17 -8.46 9.65 -5.91
N HIS A 18 -8.95 10.22 -4.80
CA HIS A 18 -8.63 11.61 -4.45
C HIS A 18 -7.13 11.84 -4.28
N CYS A 19 -6.42 10.87 -3.70
CA CYS A 19 -4.96 10.96 -3.58
C CYS A 19 -4.28 10.96 -4.95
N PHE A 20 -4.72 10.10 -5.86
CA PHE A 20 -4.17 10.05 -7.21
C PHE A 20 -4.46 11.34 -7.98
N MET A 21 -5.67 11.89 -7.84
CA MET A 21 -6.05 13.18 -8.45
C MET A 21 -5.13 14.30 -7.97
N ASP A 22 -4.97 14.41 -6.65
CA ASP A 22 -4.15 15.46 -6.06
C ASP A 22 -2.67 15.30 -6.43
N ALA A 23 -2.17 14.06 -6.41
CA ALA A 23 -0.79 13.80 -6.81
C ALA A 23 -0.53 14.23 -8.26
N LYS A 24 -1.46 13.96 -9.15
CA LYS A 24 -1.35 14.37 -10.55
C LYS A 24 -1.43 15.89 -10.70
N GLU A 25 -2.39 16.52 -10.03
CA GLU A 25 -2.62 17.96 -10.11
C GLU A 25 -1.40 18.75 -9.60
N TYR A 26 -0.81 18.30 -8.47
CA TYR A 26 0.28 19.02 -7.84
C TYR A 26 1.67 18.56 -8.29
N GLY A 27 1.75 17.70 -9.30
CA GLY A 27 3.02 17.34 -9.92
C GLY A 27 3.90 16.38 -9.13
N TYR A 28 3.30 15.52 -8.32
CA TYR A 28 4.04 14.44 -7.66
C TYR A 28 4.45 13.39 -8.68
N ASP A 29 5.54 12.69 -8.38
CA ASP A 29 6.12 11.72 -9.30
C ASP A 29 5.57 10.31 -9.10
N TYR A 30 5.11 9.98 -7.89
CA TYR A 30 4.61 8.64 -7.58
C TYR A 30 3.73 8.65 -6.34
N ILE A 31 3.06 7.53 -6.12
CA ILE A 31 2.29 7.24 -4.91
C ILE A 31 3.08 6.26 -4.04
N GLU A 32 3.17 6.54 -2.75
CA GLU A 32 3.48 5.55 -1.73
C GLU A 32 2.17 5.12 -1.08
N LEU A 33 1.82 3.85 -1.27
CA LEU A 33 0.53 3.32 -0.86
C LEU A 33 0.61 2.80 0.58
N TRP A 34 -0.18 3.40 1.47
CA TRP A 34 -0.33 2.92 2.82
C TRP A 34 -1.21 1.66 2.83
N GLY A 35 -0.70 0.59 3.43
CA GLY A 35 -1.28 -0.75 3.40
C GLY A 35 -2.32 -1.03 4.46
N GLY A 36 -3.15 -0.04 4.79
CA GLY A 36 -4.25 -0.20 5.73
C GLY A 36 -5.60 -0.01 5.07
N ARG A 37 -6.66 -0.29 5.82
CA ARG A 37 -8.02 -0.04 5.37
C ARG A 37 -8.35 1.45 5.45
N PRO A 38 -9.18 1.95 4.52
CA PRO A 38 -10.01 1.17 3.59
C PRO A 38 -9.35 0.86 2.24
N HIS A 39 -8.13 1.30 1.97
CA HIS A 39 -7.62 1.35 0.60
C HIS A 39 -6.78 0.15 0.17
N ALA A 40 -5.88 -0.33 1.04
CA ALA A 40 -4.82 -1.19 0.55
C ALA A 40 -4.29 -2.19 1.58
N TYR A 41 -5.15 -2.64 2.48
CA TYR A 41 -4.79 -3.74 3.37
C TYR A 41 -4.50 -4.99 2.54
N ALA A 42 -3.35 -5.64 2.75
CA ALA A 42 -2.88 -6.70 1.87
C ALA A 42 -3.90 -7.84 1.63
N PRO A 43 -4.61 -8.36 2.66
CA PRO A 43 -5.65 -9.35 2.41
C PRO A 43 -6.80 -8.85 1.52
N ASP A 44 -7.16 -7.57 1.65
CA ASP A 44 -8.21 -6.99 0.81
C ASP A 44 -7.73 -6.80 -0.64
N LEU A 45 -6.46 -6.42 -0.82
CA LEU A 45 -5.85 -6.37 -2.14
C LEU A 45 -5.88 -7.74 -2.82
N LYS A 46 -5.52 -8.78 -2.09
CA LYS A 46 -5.57 -10.16 -2.59
C LYS A 46 -7.00 -10.57 -2.95
N ALA A 47 -7.99 -10.11 -2.20
CA ALA A 47 -9.40 -10.42 -2.44
C ALA A 47 -10.00 -9.67 -3.65
N GLY A 48 -9.30 -8.68 -4.20
CA GLY A 48 -9.76 -7.97 -5.40
C GLY A 48 -9.51 -6.46 -5.42
N ASP A 49 -9.24 -5.83 -4.29
CA ASP A 49 -9.06 -4.37 -4.23
C ASP A 49 -7.85 -3.89 -5.04
N ILE A 50 -6.92 -4.78 -5.36
CA ILE A 50 -5.78 -4.46 -6.22
C ILE A 50 -6.22 -3.98 -7.60
N ASN A 51 -7.38 -4.40 -8.06
CA ASN A 51 -7.90 -3.97 -9.37
C ASN A 51 -8.21 -2.47 -9.39
N GLU A 52 -8.69 -1.92 -8.28
CA GLU A 52 -8.91 -0.47 -8.16
C GLU A 52 -7.58 0.28 -8.17
N VAL A 53 -6.58 -0.21 -7.47
CA VAL A 53 -5.24 0.40 -7.47
C VAL A 53 -4.68 0.42 -8.90
N ARG A 54 -4.76 -0.69 -9.61
CA ARG A 54 -4.30 -0.78 -11.00
C ARG A 54 -5.06 0.18 -11.91
N ARG A 55 -6.38 0.28 -11.73
CA ARG A 55 -7.22 1.21 -12.50
C ARG A 55 -6.75 2.65 -12.31
N LEU A 56 -6.44 3.05 -11.08
CA LEU A 56 -6.00 4.40 -10.76
C LEU A 56 -4.60 4.70 -11.30
N ILE A 57 -3.69 3.74 -11.21
CA ILE A 57 -2.35 3.85 -11.80
C ILE A 57 -2.46 4.17 -13.29
N GLU A 58 -3.29 3.41 -14.00
CA GLU A 58 -3.47 3.59 -15.44
C GLU A 58 -4.19 4.89 -15.77
N LYS A 59 -5.29 5.18 -15.07
CA LYS A 59 -6.11 6.37 -15.31
C LYS A 59 -5.32 7.67 -15.16
N TYR A 60 -4.50 7.77 -14.12
CA TYR A 60 -3.76 8.99 -13.81
C TYR A 60 -2.31 8.95 -14.28
N GLU A 61 -1.88 7.87 -14.91
CA GLU A 61 -0.47 7.67 -15.28
C GLU A 61 0.45 8.00 -14.10
N MET A 62 0.07 7.50 -12.92
CA MET A 62 0.74 7.76 -11.66
C MET A 62 1.16 6.43 -11.05
N PRO A 63 2.47 6.10 -11.05
CA PRO A 63 2.92 4.80 -10.53
C PRO A 63 2.84 4.73 -9.01
N VAL A 64 2.59 3.54 -8.50
CA VAL A 64 2.80 3.22 -7.10
C VAL A 64 4.19 2.61 -6.99
N LEU A 65 5.13 3.35 -6.43
CA LEU A 65 6.52 2.87 -6.30
C LEU A 65 6.82 2.30 -4.92
N GLY A 66 6.07 2.71 -3.90
CA GLY A 66 6.25 2.24 -2.55
C GLY A 66 4.97 1.66 -1.97
N TYR A 67 5.12 0.62 -1.15
CA TYR A 67 4.03 0.04 -0.39
C TYR A 67 4.45 -0.10 1.08
N THR A 68 3.66 0.45 1.99
CA THR A 68 3.94 0.43 3.43
C THR A 68 2.84 -0.36 4.13
N PRO A 69 3.02 -1.67 4.36
CA PRO A 69 2.05 -2.47 5.10
C PRO A 69 1.82 -1.91 6.50
N GLU A 70 0.58 -1.88 6.94
CA GLU A 70 0.26 -1.39 8.27
C GLU A 70 0.60 -2.43 9.33
N HIS A 71 1.33 -2.03 10.36
CA HIS A 71 1.73 -2.88 11.48
C HIS A 71 1.17 -2.40 12.82
N ASN A 72 0.89 -1.10 12.94
CA ASN A 72 0.51 -0.51 14.21
C ASN A 72 -0.97 -0.72 14.54
N ALA A 73 -1.82 -0.61 13.54
CA ALA A 73 -3.27 -0.75 13.70
C ALA A 73 -3.73 -2.22 13.70
N TYR A 74 -2.90 -3.12 13.21
CA TYR A 74 -3.19 -4.55 13.14
C TYR A 74 -2.18 -5.32 13.99
N PRO A 75 -2.60 -6.43 14.62
CA PRO A 75 -1.76 -7.11 15.62
C PRO A 75 -0.70 -8.02 14.99
N TYR A 76 0.09 -7.49 14.07
CA TYR A 76 1.19 -8.22 13.46
C TYR A 76 2.51 -7.86 14.13
N ASN A 77 3.14 -8.84 14.77
CA ASN A 77 4.40 -8.63 15.45
C ASN A 77 5.30 -9.85 15.25
N TYR A 78 6.52 -9.62 14.78
CA TYR A 78 7.48 -10.67 14.49
C TYR A 78 8.27 -11.11 15.73
N MET A 79 8.28 -10.28 16.76
CA MET A 79 9.20 -10.42 17.89
C MET A 79 8.61 -11.09 19.11
N ILE A 80 7.35 -10.82 19.40
CA ILE A 80 6.66 -11.29 20.60
C ILE A 80 5.36 -11.99 20.27
N GLY A 81 4.82 -12.67 21.25
CA GLY A 81 3.61 -13.46 21.10
C GLY A 81 3.91 -14.93 20.89
N SER A 82 2.88 -15.72 20.64
CA SER A 82 3.03 -17.15 20.37
C SER A 82 3.72 -17.38 19.02
N GLU A 83 4.21 -18.61 18.82
CA GLU A 83 4.77 -18.99 17.51
C GLU A 83 3.75 -18.81 16.39
N ALA A 84 2.48 -19.16 16.64
CA ALA A 84 1.42 -18.99 15.67
C ALA A 84 1.22 -17.51 15.29
N GLN A 85 1.26 -16.61 16.25
CA GLN A 85 1.14 -15.17 16.00
C GLN A 85 2.32 -14.63 15.20
N ARG A 86 3.53 -15.04 15.53
CA ARG A 86 4.73 -14.63 14.79
C ARG A 86 4.71 -15.16 13.37
N ARG A 87 4.25 -16.40 13.18
CA ARG A 87 4.11 -17.00 11.84
C ARG A 87 3.08 -16.26 11.00
N ASP A 88 1.96 -15.87 11.62
CA ASP A 88 0.91 -15.07 10.96
C ASP A 88 1.48 -13.72 10.50
N ALA A 89 2.31 -13.08 11.32
CA ALA A 89 2.97 -11.82 10.94
C ALA A 89 3.91 -12.00 9.75
N VAL A 90 4.65 -13.11 9.70
CA VAL A 90 5.53 -13.43 8.57
C VAL A 90 4.70 -13.66 7.30
N ASP A 91 3.59 -14.39 7.41
CA ASP A 91 2.70 -14.63 6.26
C ASP A 91 2.09 -13.33 5.75
N TYR A 92 1.72 -12.43 6.65
CA TYR A 92 1.25 -11.10 6.28
C TYR A 92 2.31 -10.30 5.52
N LEU A 93 3.57 -10.35 5.96
CA LEU A 93 4.65 -9.68 5.24
C LEU A 93 4.86 -10.28 3.85
N LYS A 94 4.83 -11.61 3.74
CA LYS A 94 4.96 -12.29 2.44
C LYS A 94 3.85 -11.87 1.49
N LEU A 95 2.62 -11.82 1.98
CA LEU A 95 1.47 -11.36 1.19
C LEU A 95 1.65 -9.91 0.77
N SER A 96 2.13 -9.06 1.68
CA SER A 96 2.40 -7.65 1.39
C SER A 96 3.43 -7.48 0.27
N LEU A 97 4.49 -8.28 0.28
CA LEU A 97 5.50 -8.29 -0.77
C LEU A 97 4.93 -8.77 -2.11
N GLU A 98 4.08 -9.79 -2.08
CA GLU A 98 3.38 -10.29 -3.28
C GLU A 98 2.51 -9.19 -3.89
N MET A 99 1.72 -8.51 -3.06
CA MET A 99 0.84 -7.44 -3.54
C MET A 99 1.63 -6.24 -4.06
N ALA A 100 2.70 -5.87 -3.39
CA ALA A 100 3.60 -4.81 -3.85
C ALA A 100 4.14 -5.13 -5.25
N LYS A 101 4.61 -6.34 -5.45
CA LYS A 101 5.11 -6.79 -6.76
C LYS A 101 4.03 -6.70 -7.83
N GLU A 102 2.82 -7.13 -7.52
CA GLU A 102 1.70 -7.10 -8.49
C GLU A 102 1.26 -5.68 -8.86
N MET A 103 1.48 -4.71 -7.99
CA MET A 103 1.21 -3.29 -8.28
C MET A 103 2.35 -2.60 -9.03
N GLY A 104 3.49 -3.27 -9.18
CA GLY A 104 4.68 -2.66 -9.78
C GLY A 104 5.50 -1.81 -8.82
N ALA A 105 5.30 -1.96 -7.51
CA ALA A 105 6.08 -1.22 -6.52
C ALA A 105 7.54 -1.66 -6.54
N GLU A 106 8.42 -0.70 -6.32
CA GLU A 106 9.87 -0.92 -6.33
C GLU A 106 10.43 -1.15 -4.93
N PHE A 107 9.70 -0.71 -3.89
CA PHE A 107 10.13 -0.91 -2.50
C PHE A 107 8.94 -1.13 -1.58
N VAL A 108 9.21 -1.81 -0.47
CA VAL A 108 8.27 -2.03 0.63
C VAL A 108 8.93 -1.52 1.90
N LEU A 109 8.22 -0.68 2.63
CA LEU A 109 8.67 -0.19 3.93
C LEU A 109 8.08 -1.08 5.03
N THR A 110 8.95 -1.69 5.83
CA THR A 110 8.51 -2.58 6.93
C THR A 110 8.89 -2.03 8.29
#